data_f8fe6e3fdc56a31a376efae0e4659916
#
_entry.id   f8fe6e3fdc56a31a376efae0e4659916
#
_cell.length_a   1.000
_cell.length_b   1.000
_cell.length_c   1.000
_cell.angle_alpha   90.00
_cell.angle_beta   90.00
_cell.angle_gamma   90.00
#
_symmetry.space_group_name_H-M   'P 1'
#
loop_
_entity.id
_entity.type
_entity.pdbx_description
1 polymer ?
#
loop_
_entity_poly.entity_id
_entity_poly.type
_entity_poly.pdbx_seq_one_letter_code
_entity_poly.pdbx_strand_id
1 'polypeptide(L)'
;MSNEIVVITGPESCGKTTLARQLADRWEAALVKEVARDYLQGKDSYQKSDLLKIAKLQYAMEQESTASSPDKLVCDTDLLVILVWSEVKYGSCDPWICEAFEKCLNQKPFTRHYILCDPKIPWQPDRL
;
A
#
# COMPACT_ATOMS: atom_id res chain seq x y z
N MET A 1 8.45 22.83 -3.78
CA MET A 1 7.25 22.06 -3.42
C MET A 1 7.65 20.63 -3.14
N SER A 2 7.13 20.05 -2.09
CA SER A 2 7.42 18.67 -1.74
C SER A 2 6.43 17.74 -2.43
N ASN A 3 6.97 16.63 -2.96
CA ASN A 3 6.15 15.53 -3.47
C ASN A 3 6.09 14.48 -2.38
N GLU A 4 4.89 14.11 -1.96
CA GLU A 4 4.69 13.20 -0.85
C GLU A 4 3.85 12.00 -1.23
N ILE A 5 4.30 10.82 -0.81
CA ILE A 5 3.52 9.58 -0.89
C ILE A 5 3.15 9.21 0.52
N VAL A 6 1.86 9.06 0.80
CA VAL A 6 1.37 8.66 2.12
C VAL A 6 0.75 7.27 1.99
N VAL A 7 1.36 6.30 2.65
CA VAL A 7 0.92 4.91 2.60
C VAL A 7 0.18 4.58 3.89
N ILE A 8 -1.06 4.11 3.75
CA ILE A 8 -1.83 3.62 4.89
C ILE A 8 -1.60 2.12 4.95
N THR A 9 -1.03 1.65 6.05
CA THR A 9 -0.69 0.24 6.20
C THR A 9 -1.28 -0.31 7.50
N GLY A 10 -1.31 -1.63 7.63
CA GLY A 10 -1.86 -2.29 8.80
C GLY A 10 -2.64 -3.54 8.42
N PRO A 11 -3.11 -4.28 9.42
CA PRO A 11 -3.86 -5.51 9.17
C PRO A 11 -5.25 -5.24 8.61
N GLU A 12 -5.92 -6.28 8.13
CA GLU A 12 -7.28 -6.18 7.66
C GLU A 12 -8.21 -5.75 8.79
N SER A 13 -9.34 -5.16 8.42
CA SER A 13 -10.39 -4.74 9.35
C SER A 13 -9.97 -3.63 10.31
N CYS A 14 -8.95 -2.84 9.98
CA CYS A 14 -8.54 -1.70 10.79
C CYS A 14 -8.99 -0.35 10.22
N GLY A 15 -9.78 -0.36 9.13
CA GLY A 15 -10.27 0.88 8.55
C GLY A 15 -9.32 1.56 7.57
N LYS A 16 -8.30 0.85 7.08
CA LYS A 16 -7.31 1.40 6.14
C LYS A 16 -7.95 2.06 4.93
N THR A 17 -8.84 1.34 4.26
CA THR A 17 -9.45 1.80 3.01
C THR A 17 -10.27 3.06 3.23
N THR A 18 -11.03 3.09 4.33
CA THR A 18 -11.83 4.28 4.68
C THR A 18 -10.93 5.48 4.94
N LEU A 19 -9.87 5.29 5.72
CA LEU A 19 -8.93 6.36 6.02
C LEU A 19 -8.23 6.85 4.76
N ALA A 20 -7.78 5.93 3.92
CA ALA A 20 -7.09 6.29 2.68
C ALA A 20 -7.99 7.13 1.78
N ARG A 21 -9.25 6.75 1.64
CA ARG A 21 -10.21 7.51 0.84
C ARG A 21 -10.46 8.89 1.41
N GLN A 22 -10.61 9.00 2.74
CA GLN A 22 -10.84 10.28 3.39
C GLN A 22 -9.66 11.23 3.20
N LEU A 23 -8.43 10.72 3.33
CA LEU A 23 -7.25 11.53 3.14
C LEU A 23 -7.08 11.95 1.68
N ALA A 24 -7.32 11.05 0.74
CA ALA A 24 -7.23 11.38 -0.67
C ALA A 24 -8.23 12.48 -1.04
N ASP A 25 -9.47 12.37 -0.55
CA ASP A 25 -10.50 13.38 -0.79
C ASP A 25 -10.11 14.72 -0.17
N ARG A 26 -9.64 14.70 1.07
CA ARG A 26 -9.29 15.91 1.79
C ARG A 26 -8.15 16.67 1.12
N TRP A 27 -7.18 15.94 0.60
CA TRP A 27 -6.01 16.53 -0.05
C TRP A 27 -6.18 16.69 -1.56
N GLU A 28 -7.33 16.29 -2.09
CA GLU A 28 -7.57 16.27 -3.53
C GLU A 28 -6.46 15.49 -4.26
N ALA A 29 -6.03 14.39 -3.64
CA ALA A 29 -4.94 13.56 -4.13
C ALA A 29 -5.47 12.30 -4.81
N ALA A 30 -4.66 11.74 -5.70
CA ALA A 30 -4.97 10.45 -6.29
C ALA A 30 -4.82 9.35 -5.23
N LEU A 31 -5.56 8.27 -5.40
CA LEU A 31 -5.54 7.11 -4.52
C LEU A 31 -5.12 5.88 -5.30
N VAL A 32 -4.10 5.19 -4.81
CA VAL A 32 -3.71 3.88 -5.32
C VAL A 32 -4.40 2.83 -4.45
N LYS A 33 -5.29 2.04 -5.06
CA LYS A 33 -6.07 1.05 -4.34
C LYS A 33 -5.26 -0.19 -4.00
N GLU A 34 -5.69 -0.93 -2.98
CA GLU A 34 -5.10 -2.20 -2.61
C GLU A 34 -5.45 -3.26 -3.66
N VAL A 35 -4.43 -3.76 -4.36
CA VAL A 35 -4.59 -4.76 -5.42
C VAL A 35 -4.94 -6.13 -4.86
N ALA A 36 -4.37 -6.48 -3.70
CA ALA A 36 -4.51 -7.83 -3.13
C ALA A 36 -5.97 -8.22 -2.92
N ARG A 37 -6.80 -7.29 -2.45
CA ARG A 37 -8.21 -7.58 -2.20
C ARG A 37 -8.93 -8.01 -3.48
N ASP A 38 -8.75 -7.26 -4.55
CA ASP A 38 -9.40 -7.56 -5.82
C ASP A 38 -8.84 -8.83 -6.45
N TYR A 39 -7.52 -8.99 -6.38
CA TYR A 39 -6.86 -10.17 -6.96
C TYR A 39 -7.31 -11.47 -6.30
N LEU A 40 -7.45 -11.45 -4.97
CA LEU A 40 -7.79 -12.64 -4.19
C LEU A 40 -9.28 -12.89 -4.09
N GLN A 41 -10.10 -11.94 -4.53
CA GLN A 41 -11.56 -12.10 -4.47
C GLN A 41 -11.99 -13.31 -5.27
N GLY A 42 -12.78 -14.19 -4.62
CA GLY A 42 -13.28 -15.41 -5.25
C GLY A 42 -12.29 -16.57 -5.27
N LYS A 43 -11.10 -16.39 -4.72
CA LYS A 43 -10.11 -17.46 -4.61
C LYS A 43 -10.14 -18.08 -3.24
N ASP A 44 -10.23 -19.42 -3.19
CA ASP A 44 -10.22 -20.15 -1.91
C ASP A 44 -8.82 -20.26 -1.31
N SER A 45 -7.80 -20.20 -2.16
CA SER A 45 -6.41 -20.31 -1.72
C SER A 45 -5.49 -19.53 -2.65
N TYR A 46 -4.26 -19.30 -2.20
CA TYR A 46 -3.24 -18.64 -3.00
C TYR A 46 -1.88 -19.26 -2.71
N GLN A 47 -0.95 -19.02 -3.63
CA GLN A 47 0.42 -19.52 -3.55
C GLN A 47 1.38 -18.35 -3.46
N LYS A 48 2.65 -18.64 -3.15
CA LYS A 48 3.69 -17.62 -3.11
C LYS A 48 3.80 -16.86 -4.43
N SER A 49 3.61 -17.54 -5.56
CA SER A 49 3.63 -16.91 -6.88
C SER A 49 2.51 -15.88 -7.05
N ASP A 50 1.38 -16.06 -6.36
CA ASP A 50 0.30 -15.08 -6.41
C ASP A 50 0.70 -13.78 -5.74
N LEU A 51 1.47 -13.87 -4.65
CA LEU A 51 1.98 -12.67 -3.98
C LEU A 51 2.91 -11.88 -4.90
N LEU A 52 3.72 -12.55 -5.69
CA LEU A 52 4.58 -11.88 -6.66
C LEU A 52 3.75 -11.15 -7.74
N LYS A 53 2.70 -11.78 -8.23
CA LYS A 53 1.80 -11.15 -9.21
C LYS A 53 1.11 -9.93 -8.63
N ILE A 54 0.62 -10.04 -7.40
CA ILE A 54 -0.01 -8.92 -6.69
C ILE A 54 0.99 -7.78 -6.53
N ALA A 55 2.22 -8.10 -6.14
CA ALA A 55 3.27 -7.09 -5.96
C ALA A 55 3.58 -6.35 -7.25
N LYS A 56 3.66 -7.07 -8.37
CA LYS A 56 3.94 -6.46 -9.66
C LYS A 56 2.83 -5.51 -10.10
N LEU A 57 1.58 -5.91 -9.88
CA LEU A 57 0.42 -5.06 -10.20
C LEU A 57 0.39 -3.82 -9.30
N GLN A 58 0.64 -4.00 -8.01
CA GLN A 58 0.65 -2.90 -7.06
C GLN A 58 1.75 -1.89 -7.42
N TYR A 59 2.93 -2.39 -7.72
CA TYR A 59 4.06 -1.55 -8.11
C TYR A 59 3.75 -0.77 -9.40
N ALA A 60 3.18 -1.43 -10.40
CA ALA A 60 2.85 -0.79 -11.66
C ALA A 60 1.83 0.33 -11.48
N MET A 61 0.80 0.09 -10.67
CA MET A 61 -0.22 1.11 -10.38
C MET A 61 0.38 2.32 -9.69
N GLU A 62 1.26 2.10 -8.72
CA GLU A 62 1.91 3.19 -8.01
C GLU A 62 2.83 3.98 -8.95
N GLN A 63 3.62 3.30 -9.79
CA GLN A 63 4.51 3.97 -10.73
C GLN A 63 3.73 4.79 -11.75
N GLU A 64 2.60 4.28 -12.22
CA GLU A 64 1.73 5.04 -13.12
C GLU A 64 1.24 6.32 -12.46
N SER A 65 0.84 6.22 -11.19
CA SER A 65 0.35 7.39 -10.45
C SER A 65 1.46 8.41 -10.15
N THR A 66 2.69 7.97 -9.97
CA THR A 66 3.81 8.89 -9.68
C THR A 66 4.40 9.51 -10.95
N ALA A 67 4.06 8.99 -12.13
CA ALA A 67 4.63 9.48 -13.39
C ALA A 67 4.29 10.95 -13.66
N SER A 68 3.17 11.44 -13.16
CA SER A 68 2.77 12.83 -13.32
C SER A 68 3.34 13.76 -12.24
N SER A 69 4.20 13.25 -11.36
CA SER A 69 4.82 13.99 -10.25
C SER A 69 3.80 14.75 -9.39
N PRO A 70 2.78 14.05 -8.85
CA PRO A 70 1.79 14.72 -8.03
C PRO A 70 2.38 15.26 -6.74
N ASP A 71 1.78 16.32 -6.19
CA ASP A 71 2.20 16.86 -4.89
C ASP A 71 1.96 15.85 -3.77
N LYS A 72 0.83 15.15 -3.82
CA LYS A 72 0.49 14.11 -2.84
C LYS A 72 -0.12 12.91 -3.55
N LEU A 73 0.23 11.73 -3.06
CA LEU A 73 -0.35 10.47 -3.50
C LEU A 73 -0.68 9.66 -2.26
N VAL A 74 -1.89 9.14 -2.19
CA VAL A 74 -2.30 8.27 -1.08
C VAL A 74 -2.34 6.84 -1.59
N CYS A 75 -1.70 5.92 -0.86
CA CYS A 75 -1.71 4.50 -1.20
C CYS A 75 -2.44 3.73 -0.09
N ASP A 76 -3.46 2.98 -0.47
CA ASP A 76 -4.10 2.02 0.42
C ASP A 76 -3.24 0.76 0.37
N THR A 77 -2.23 0.72 1.24
CA THR A 77 -1.23 -0.34 1.25
C THR A 77 -0.17 -0.17 0.13
N ASP A 78 0.96 -0.81 0.30
CA ASP A 78 2.02 -0.89 -0.70
C ASP A 78 2.77 -2.21 -0.59
N LEU A 79 3.96 -2.28 -1.19
CA LEU A 79 4.76 -3.51 -1.21
C LEU A 79 5.20 -3.99 0.17
N LEU A 80 5.25 -3.11 1.17
CA LEU A 80 5.66 -3.50 2.52
C LEU A 80 4.77 -4.61 3.08
N VAL A 81 3.45 -4.47 2.91
CA VAL A 81 2.51 -5.48 3.41
C VAL A 81 2.74 -6.82 2.71
N ILE A 82 2.98 -6.80 1.41
CA ILE A 82 3.21 -8.02 0.64
C ILE A 82 4.53 -8.67 1.05
N LEU A 83 5.55 -7.85 1.28
CA LEU A 83 6.86 -8.33 1.74
C LEU A 83 6.73 -9.03 3.08
N VAL A 84 6.08 -8.37 4.05
CA VAL A 84 5.86 -8.94 5.39
C VAL A 84 5.04 -10.22 5.30
N TRP A 85 3.98 -10.21 4.50
CA TRP A 85 3.12 -11.37 4.29
C TRP A 85 3.93 -12.55 3.76
N SER A 86 4.79 -12.32 2.76
CA SER A 86 5.66 -13.37 2.21
C SER A 86 6.60 -13.94 3.26
N GLU A 87 7.23 -13.07 4.05
CA GLU A 87 8.16 -13.48 5.10
C GLU A 87 7.47 -14.32 6.17
N VAL A 88 6.30 -13.87 6.63
CA VAL A 88 5.58 -14.53 7.71
C VAL A 88 5.02 -15.87 7.26
N LYS A 89 4.42 -15.94 6.08
CA LYS A 89 3.75 -17.15 5.62
C LYS A 89 4.70 -18.17 5.00
N TYR A 90 5.70 -17.71 4.24
CA TYR A 90 6.58 -18.59 3.48
C TYR A 90 8.03 -18.58 3.96
N GLY A 91 8.36 -17.75 4.93
CA GLY A 91 9.71 -17.65 5.48
C GLY A 91 10.68 -16.85 4.63
N SER A 92 10.27 -16.41 3.46
CA SER A 92 11.13 -15.62 2.57
C SER A 92 10.28 -14.83 1.58
N CYS A 93 10.87 -13.76 1.05
CA CYS A 93 10.22 -12.92 0.06
C CYS A 93 10.98 -13.02 -1.26
N ASP A 94 10.23 -12.99 -2.36
CA ASP A 94 10.85 -13.00 -3.69
C ASP A 94 11.79 -11.79 -3.83
N PRO A 95 13.01 -11.99 -4.34
CA PRO A 95 13.97 -10.87 -4.51
C PRO A 95 13.40 -9.71 -5.31
N TRP A 96 12.54 -9.96 -6.29
CA TRP A 96 11.90 -8.89 -7.07
C TRP A 96 11.11 -7.95 -6.16
N ILE A 97 10.36 -8.51 -5.19
CA ILE A 97 9.55 -7.70 -4.26
C ILE A 97 10.45 -6.85 -3.38
N CYS A 98 11.52 -7.43 -2.86
CA CYS A 98 12.47 -6.70 -2.01
C CYS A 98 13.12 -5.55 -2.76
N GLU A 99 13.54 -5.79 -3.99
CA GLU A 99 14.19 -4.77 -4.82
C GLU A 99 13.21 -3.66 -5.21
N ALA A 100 11.98 -4.04 -5.58
CA ALA A 100 10.95 -3.06 -5.95
C ALA A 100 10.59 -2.18 -4.75
N PHE A 101 10.47 -2.77 -3.56
CA PHE A 101 10.18 -2.02 -2.35
C PHE A 101 11.29 -1.03 -2.05
N GLU A 102 12.55 -1.45 -2.17
CA GLU A 102 13.69 -0.57 -1.96
C GLU A 102 13.68 0.61 -2.94
N LYS A 103 13.33 0.36 -4.19
CA LYS A 103 13.18 1.42 -5.18
C LYS A 103 12.09 2.42 -4.78
N CYS A 104 10.98 1.92 -4.24
CA CYS A 104 9.90 2.79 -3.76
C CYS A 104 10.39 3.68 -2.61
N LEU A 105 11.16 3.13 -1.68
CA LEU A 105 11.67 3.89 -0.54
C LEU A 105 12.63 5.01 -0.97
N ASN A 106 13.34 4.80 -2.05
CA ASN A 106 14.37 5.73 -2.51
C ASN A 106 13.95 6.55 -3.73
N GLN A 107 12.68 6.51 -4.11
CA GLN A 107 12.19 7.19 -5.31
C GLN A 107 12.17 8.70 -5.14
N LYS A 108 13.05 9.37 -5.86
CA LYS A 108 13.08 10.85 -5.87
C LYS A 108 12.07 11.38 -6.88
N PRO A 109 11.49 12.55 -6.68
CA PRO A 109 11.69 13.49 -5.55
C PRO A 109 10.76 13.25 -4.36
N PHE A 110 10.14 12.08 -4.27
CA PHE A 110 9.11 11.81 -3.27
C PHE A 110 9.68 11.57 -1.88
N THR A 111 8.94 12.08 -0.87
CA THR A 111 9.13 11.69 0.52
C THR A 111 8.01 10.72 0.86
N ARG A 112 8.37 9.56 1.40
CA ARG A 112 7.40 8.49 1.67
C ARG A 112 7.10 8.41 3.16
N HIS A 113 5.81 8.45 3.48
CA HIS A 113 5.32 8.41 4.85
C HIS A 113 4.43 7.19 5.03
N TYR A 114 4.53 6.54 6.18
CA TYR A 114 3.67 5.41 6.53
C TYR A 114 2.80 5.76 7.72
N ILE A 115 1.51 5.49 7.59
CA ILE A 115 0.55 5.62 8.68
C ILE A 115 0.08 4.21 9.03
N LEU A 116 0.39 3.76 10.24
CA LEU A 116 -0.01 2.43 10.70
C LEU A 116 -1.40 2.48 11.31
N CYS A 117 -2.30 1.70 10.73
CA CYS A 117 -3.66 1.54 11.24
C CYS A 117 -3.65 0.36 12.20
N ASP A 118 -3.84 0.63 13.50
CA ASP A 118 -3.75 -0.39 14.54
C ASP A 118 -5.16 -0.81 14.97
N PRO A 119 -5.53 -2.09 14.80
CA PRO A 119 -6.86 -2.57 15.20
C PRO A 119 -7.07 -2.60 16.71
N LYS A 120 -6.01 -2.48 17.49
CA LYS A 120 -6.11 -2.42 18.96
C LYS A 120 -6.59 -1.07 19.46
N ILE A 121 -6.50 -0.05 18.63
CA ILE A 121 -6.98 1.28 18.96
C ILE A 121 -8.42 1.37 18.46
N PRO A 122 -9.41 1.49 19.36
CA PRO A 122 -10.80 1.57 18.91
C PRO A 122 -11.02 2.77 18.02
N TRP A 123 -11.57 2.52 16.85
CA TRP A 123 -11.90 3.59 15.94
C TRP A 123 -13.22 4.21 16.34
N GLN A 124 -13.18 5.49 16.67
CA GLN A 124 -14.38 6.25 17.02
C GLN A 124 -14.41 7.52 16.18
N PRO A 125 -15.34 7.61 15.22
CA PRO A 125 -15.39 8.76 14.31
C PRO A 125 -15.55 10.10 15.02
N ASP A 126 -16.23 10.12 16.15
CA ASP A 126 -16.48 11.33 16.91
C ASP A 126 -15.25 11.86 17.65
N ARG A 127 -14.16 11.13 17.64
CA ARG A 127 -12.88 11.60 18.21
C ARG A 127 -12.07 12.43 17.22
N LEU A 128 -12.52 12.44 16.00
CA LEU A 128 -11.84 13.19 14.96
C LEU A 128 -12.44 14.57 14.84
#